data_34a4a9819c4d40572bdbc7ac1e755e33
#
_entry.id   34a4a9819c4d40572bdbc7ac1e755e33
#
_cell.length_a   1.000
_cell.length_b   1.000
_cell.length_c   1.000
_cell.angle_alpha   90.00
_cell.angle_beta   90.00
_cell.angle_gamma   90.00
#
_symmetry.space_group_name_H-M   'P 1'
#
loop_
_entity.id
_entity.type
_entity.pdbx_description
1 polymer ?
#
loop_
_entity_poly.entity_id
_entity_poly.type
_entity_poly.pdbx_seq_one_letter_code
_entity_poly.pdbx_strand_id
1 'polypeptide(L)'
;MTTKIKAIVFSMMFSVLSTFALADKPILDVTIPSSSSGNSWAEGNLLSDALNRMGYDSKVVHTKKCVNNLNYMSKDTGRPAVFVRSAKRYIKDESRDCKVEITDRTFLTVFYKRHQTMCIRSDKPFTTISNFLKGKSRVTVASTHSLPDGIFNSLSQQTGVKFVRVSYKGSKNIIKGLVAGDTDLMYSGFTKREIGTDTINCFTTSASKEVGGRVPMNKLFPNWHLNETGSVKYFHAVNIPEDRLAKVKADLAELANDIKIKPYLAKTFMTPGKDIANGRKVFDSHVTTILSTK
;
A
#
# COMPACT_ATOMS: atom_id res chain seq x y z
N MET A 1 2.44 -43.04 -59.97
CA MET A 1 1.37 -42.06 -59.65
C MET A 1 1.32 -41.70 -58.15
N THR A 2 2.43 -41.83 -57.42
CA THR A 2 2.50 -41.75 -55.96
C THR A 2 3.33 -40.61 -55.37
N THR A 3 4.01 -39.80 -56.21
CA THR A 3 4.95 -38.77 -55.77
C THR A 3 4.31 -37.34 -55.67
N LYS A 4 3.18 -37.09 -56.33
CA LYS A 4 2.52 -35.75 -56.32
C LYS A 4 1.56 -35.56 -55.13
N ILE A 5 1.12 -36.61 -54.46
CA ILE A 5 0.16 -36.47 -53.32
C ILE A 5 0.90 -36.11 -52.01
N LYS A 6 2.17 -36.50 -51.85
CA LYS A 6 2.95 -36.15 -50.61
C LYS A 6 3.33 -34.69 -50.51
N ALA A 7 3.48 -33.97 -51.59
CA ALA A 7 3.84 -32.55 -51.60
C ALA A 7 2.68 -31.63 -51.18
N ILE A 8 1.43 -32.04 -51.48
CA ILE A 8 0.23 -31.22 -51.18
C ILE A 8 -0.12 -31.30 -49.66
N VAL A 9 0.07 -32.45 -49.04
CA VAL A 9 -0.23 -32.64 -47.61
C VAL A 9 0.81 -31.92 -46.74
N PHE A 10 2.06 -31.79 -47.18
CA PHE A 10 3.10 -31.06 -46.43
C PHE A 10 2.96 -29.54 -46.55
N SER A 11 2.43 -29.02 -47.65
CA SER A 11 2.16 -27.60 -47.85
C SER A 11 0.92 -27.12 -47.06
N MET A 12 -0.08 -27.97 -46.81
CA MET A 12 -1.24 -27.62 -45.98
C MET A 12 -0.93 -27.66 -44.45
N MET A 13 0.04 -28.45 -44.00
CA MET A 13 0.44 -28.46 -42.59
C MET A 13 1.26 -27.22 -42.20
N PHE A 14 1.98 -26.59 -43.14
CA PHE A 14 2.77 -25.38 -42.86
C PHE A 14 1.93 -24.10 -42.87
N SER A 15 0.77 -24.06 -43.52
CA SER A 15 -0.11 -22.90 -43.57
C SER A 15 -1.02 -22.75 -42.35
N VAL A 16 -1.14 -23.77 -41.47
CA VAL A 16 -1.90 -23.67 -40.21
C VAL A 16 -1.06 -23.18 -39.04
N LEU A 17 0.28 -23.16 -39.17
CA LEU A 17 1.19 -22.70 -38.11
C LEU A 17 1.54 -21.20 -38.14
N SER A 18 1.04 -20.46 -39.13
CA SER A 18 1.44 -19.03 -39.31
C SER A 18 0.39 -17.99 -38.92
N THR A 19 -0.65 -18.38 -38.20
CA THR A 19 -1.66 -17.41 -37.70
C THR A 19 -1.83 -17.44 -36.19
N PHE A 20 -0.80 -17.74 -35.42
CA PHE A 20 -0.74 -17.14 -34.09
C PHE A 20 -0.31 -15.70 -34.29
N ALA A 21 -1.24 -14.84 -34.71
CA ALA A 21 -1.12 -13.42 -34.52
C ALA A 21 -0.74 -13.25 -33.04
N LEU A 22 0.43 -12.68 -32.77
CA LEU A 22 0.80 -12.23 -31.44
C LEU A 22 -0.29 -11.25 -31.04
N ALA A 23 -1.31 -11.76 -30.34
CA ALA A 23 -2.36 -10.92 -29.83
C ALA A 23 -1.68 -9.87 -28.98
N ASP A 24 -1.85 -8.60 -29.32
CA ASP A 24 -1.29 -7.50 -28.57
C ASP A 24 -1.65 -7.66 -27.10
N LYS A 25 -0.64 -7.60 -26.23
CA LYS A 25 -0.85 -7.74 -24.79
C LYS A 25 -1.84 -6.69 -24.32
N PRO A 26 -2.85 -7.07 -23.55
CA PRO A 26 -3.82 -6.11 -23.05
C PRO A 26 -3.12 -5.06 -22.15
N ILE A 27 -3.38 -3.80 -22.44
CA ILE A 27 -2.80 -2.67 -21.70
C ILE A 27 -3.45 -2.58 -20.32
N LEU A 28 -2.62 -2.41 -19.27
CA LEU A 28 -3.06 -2.10 -17.91
C LEU A 28 -1.98 -1.31 -17.14
N ASP A 29 -2.02 0.00 -17.20
CA ASP A 29 -1.03 0.86 -16.54
C ASP A 29 -1.25 0.93 -15.03
N VAL A 30 -0.18 1.20 -14.27
CA VAL A 30 -0.22 1.44 -12.82
C VAL A 30 -0.02 2.93 -12.56
N THR A 31 -1.03 3.62 -12.03
CA THR A 31 -0.93 5.04 -11.72
C THR A 31 -0.61 5.27 -10.25
N ILE A 32 0.35 6.16 -9.98
CA ILE A 32 0.83 6.47 -8.63
C ILE A 32 0.88 7.97 -8.39
N PRO A 33 0.26 8.46 -7.29
CA PRO A 33 0.19 9.88 -6.97
C PRO A 33 1.40 10.40 -6.19
N SER A 34 2.59 9.83 -6.34
CA SER A 34 3.79 10.20 -5.60
C SER A 34 4.97 10.53 -6.50
N SER A 35 6.01 11.17 -5.94
CA SER A 35 7.24 11.45 -6.69
C SER A 35 7.97 10.17 -7.09
N SER A 36 8.73 10.22 -8.16
CA SER A 36 9.56 9.13 -8.69
C SER A 36 10.63 8.60 -7.72
N SER A 37 10.88 9.29 -6.60
CA SER A 37 11.82 8.89 -5.54
C SER A 37 11.15 8.28 -4.30
N GLY A 38 9.83 8.17 -4.28
CA GLY A 38 9.07 7.69 -3.11
C GLY A 38 8.88 6.17 -3.07
N ASN A 39 8.54 5.64 -1.88
CA ASN A 39 8.22 4.22 -1.71
C ASN A 39 7.07 3.76 -2.63
N SER A 40 6.08 4.63 -2.87
CA SER A 40 4.97 4.30 -3.78
C SER A 40 5.42 4.15 -5.22
N TRP A 41 6.50 4.80 -5.65
CA TRP A 41 7.08 4.58 -6.97
C TRP A 41 7.71 3.19 -7.08
N ALA A 42 8.46 2.77 -6.07
CA ALA A 42 9.03 1.42 -6.02
C ALA A 42 7.93 0.34 -5.99
N GLU A 43 6.86 0.59 -5.24
CA GLU A 43 5.66 -0.29 -5.23
C GLU A 43 5.02 -0.36 -6.62
N GLY A 44 4.92 0.77 -7.32
CA GLY A 44 4.34 0.81 -8.66
C GLY A 44 5.14 0.05 -9.69
N ASN A 45 6.46 0.18 -9.67
CA ASN A 45 7.32 -0.62 -10.56
C ASN A 45 7.18 -2.11 -10.26
N LEU A 46 7.13 -2.49 -8.97
CA LEU A 46 6.91 -3.88 -8.58
C LEU A 46 5.59 -4.43 -9.10
N LEU A 47 4.52 -3.61 -9.04
CA LEU A 47 3.19 -3.96 -9.56
C LEU A 47 3.18 -4.06 -11.08
N SER A 48 3.74 -3.06 -11.78
CA SER A 48 3.83 -3.05 -13.24
C SER A 48 4.62 -4.26 -13.75
N ASP A 49 5.76 -4.58 -13.11
CA ASP A 49 6.53 -5.80 -13.42
C ASP A 49 5.72 -7.08 -13.21
N ALA A 50 4.90 -7.15 -12.17
CA ALA A 50 4.04 -8.30 -11.91
C ALA A 50 2.95 -8.44 -12.97
N LEU A 51 2.28 -7.34 -13.32
CA LEU A 51 1.29 -7.31 -14.39
C LEU A 51 1.89 -7.72 -15.74
N ASN A 52 3.12 -7.28 -16.02
CA ASN A 52 3.84 -7.71 -17.22
C ASN A 52 4.10 -9.23 -17.24
N ARG A 53 4.42 -9.83 -16.08
CA ARG A 53 4.54 -11.30 -15.95
C ARG A 53 3.22 -12.03 -16.13
N MET A 54 2.10 -11.37 -15.80
CA MET A 54 0.73 -11.90 -15.99
C MET A 54 0.21 -11.71 -17.43
N GLY A 55 1.04 -11.18 -18.33
CA GLY A 55 0.72 -11.02 -19.75
C GLY A 55 0.12 -9.67 -20.13
N TYR A 56 0.14 -8.67 -19.26
CA TYR A 56 -0.24 -7.30 -19.61
C TYR A 56 0.93 -6.54 -20.26
N ASP A 57 0.60 -5.47 -21.01
CA ASP A 57 1.53 -4.37 -21.30
C ASP A 57 1.30 -3.29 -20.25
N SER A 58 2.19 -3.23 -19.23
CA SER A 58 2.03 -2.37 -18.06
C SER A 58 3.23 -1.48 -17.85
N LYS A 59 2.97 -0.21 -17.57
CA LYS A 59 3.97 0.77 -17.13
C LYS A 59 3.48 1.58 -15.95
N VAL A 60 4.42 2.18 -15.21
CA VAL A 60 4.09 3.10 -14.12
C VAL A 60 3.87 4.50 -14.68
N VAL A 61 2.72 5.09 -14.38
CA VAL A 61 2.37 6.45 -14.75
C VAL A 61 2.29 7.32 -13.50
N HIS A 62 3.06 8.40 -13.51
CA HIS A 62 3.13 9.31 -12.40
C HIS A 62 2.06 10.40 -12.49
N THR A 63 1.17 10.47 -11.50
CA THR A 63 0.06 11.42 -11.46
C THR A 63 0.20 12.37 -10.26
N LYS A 64 1.25 13.21 -10.27
CA LYS A 64 1.60 14.09 -9.13
C LYS A 64 0.51 15.03 -8.69
N LYS A 65 -0.26 15.54 -9.63
CA LYS A 65 -1.30 16.53 -9.39
C LYS A 65 -2.66 15.97 -9.72
N CYS A 66 -3.66 16.48 -9.07
CA CYS A 66 -5.05 16.26 -9.35
C CYS A 66 -5.39 16.39 -10.85
N VAL A 67 -4.91 17.46 -11.49
CA VAL A 67 -5.10 17.71 -12.92
C VAL A 67 -4.57 16.54 -13.78
N ASN A 68 -3.41 16.01 -13.44
CA ASN A 68 -2.85 14.87 -14.19
C ASN A 68 -3.67 13.59 -13.94
N ASN A 69 -4.27 13.42 -12.75
CA ASN A 69 -5.20 12.33 -12.49
C ASN A 69 -6.47 12.47 -13.33
N LEU A 70 -7.05 13.67 -13.41
CA LEU A 70 -8.25 13.94 -14.20
C LEU A 70 -7.98 13.76 -15.70
N ASN A 71 -6.85 14.26 -16.21
CA ASN A 71 -6.46 14.07 -17.60
C ASN A 71 -6.22 12.60 -17.94
N TYR A 72 -5.65 11.82 -17.01
CA TYR A 72 -5.49 10.38 -17.21
C TYR A 72 -6.81 9.63 -17.16
N MET A 73 -7.76 10.12 -16.37
CA MET A 73 -9.11 9.58 -16.26
C MET A 73 -10.02 10.05 -17.40
N SER A 74 -9.64 11.13 -18.11
CA SER A 74 -10.38 11.60 -19.26
C SER A 74 -10.32 10.54 -20.38
N LYS A 75 -11.38 10.47 -21.16
CA LYS A 75 -11.47 9.55 -22.30
C LYS A 75 -10.35 9.77 -23.33
N ASP A 76 -9.68 10.92 -23.28
CA ASP A 76 -8.65 11.32 -24.26
C ASP A 76 -7.33 10.56 -24.13
N THR A 77 -7.01 10.01 -22.95
CA THR A 77 -5.81 9.16 -22.79
C THR A 77 -6.07 7.70 -23.14
N GLY A 78 -7.31 7.24 -23.10
CA GLY A 78 -7.80 5.95 -23.58
C GLY A 78 -7.18 4.69 -22.97
N ARG A 79 -6.09 4.80 -22.22
CA ARG A 79 -5.38 3.63 -21.69
C ARG A 79 -6.03 3.13 -20.40
N PRO A 80 -6.36 1.84 -20.34
CA PRO A 80 -6.80 1.20 -19.10
C PRO A 80 -5.71 1.28 -18.02
N ALA A 81 -6.12 1.61 -16.79
CA ALA A 81 -5.19 1.71 -15.68
C ALA A 81 -5.81 1.33 -14.35
N VAL A 82 -4.95 1.02 -13.39
CA VAL A 82 -5.32 0.88 -11.99
C VAL A 82 -4.65 1.99 -11.15
N PHE A 83 -5.43 2.64 -10.31
CA PHE A 83 -4.91 3.53 -9.27
C PHE A 83 -4.64 2.76 -7.99
N VAL A 84 -3.44 2.94 -7.43
CA VAL A 84 -3.08 2.42 -6.11
C VAL A 84 -3.18 3.56 -5.10
N ARG A 85 -4.20 3.52 -4.24
CA ARG A 85 -4.51 4.60 -3.29
C ARG A 85 -4.78 4.10 -1.88
N SER A 86 -4.69 5.01 -0.91
CA SER A 86 -5.25 4.83 0.44
C SER A 86 -6.53 5.65 0.60
N ALA A 87 -7.42 5.26 1.52
CA ALA A 87 -8.64 6.00 1.85
C ALA A 87 -8.34 7.48 2.16
N LYS A 88 -7.26 7.74 2.89
CA LYS A 88 -6.80 9.10 3.18
C LYS A 88 -6.47 9.92 1.93
N ARG A 89 -5.84 9.29 0.95
CA ARG A 89 -5.51 9.99 -0.31
C ARG A 89 -6.79 10.29 -1.10
N TYR A 90 -7.75 9.38 -1.06
CA TYR A 90 -9.05 9.59 -1.64
C TYR A 90 -9.73 10.85 -1.08
N ILE A 91 -9.87 10.93 0.24
CA ILE A 91 -10.49 12.09 0.92
C ILE A 91 -9.75 13.40 0.62
N LYS A 92 -8.42 13.36 0.57
CA LYS A 92 -7.63 14.54 0.22
C LYS A 92 -7.84 14.99 -1.22
N ASP A 93 -7.98 14.04 -2.14
CA ASP A 93 -8.22 14.34 -3.54
C ASP A 93 -9.65 14.88 -3.74
N GLU A 94 -10.63 14.33 -3.03
CA GLU A 94 -12.01 14.83 -3.01
C GLU A 94 -12.11 16.28 -2.53
N SER A 95 -11.41 16.64 -1.45
CA SER A 95 -11.39 18.02 -0.92
C SER A 95 -10.70 19.04 -1.84
N ARG A 96 -10.13 18.61 -2.96
CA ARG A 96 -9.40 19.44 -3.94
C ARG A 96 -10.04 19.43 -5.32
N ASP A 97 -11.31 19.17 -5.40
CA ASP A 97 -12.07 19.03 -6.68
C ASP A 97 -11.53 17.93 -7.61
N CYS A 98 -10.72 17.02 -7.07
CA CYS A 98 -10.23 15.86 -7.79
C CYS A 98 -11.14 14.65 -7.58
N LYS A 99 -12.42 14.84 -7.65
CA LYS A 99 -13.39 13.79 -7.35
C LYS A 99 -13.17 12.59 -8.27
N VAL A 100 -12.76 11.50 -7.65
CA VAL A 100 -12.85 10.17 -8.25
C VAL A 100 -13.98 9.48 -7.52
N GLU A 101 -15.09 9.33 -8.16
CA GLU A 101 -16.20 8.58 -7.59
C GLU A 101 -15.78 7.12 -7.42
N ILE A 102 -15.81 6.63 -6.18
CA ILE A 102 -15.54 5.23 -5.88
C ILE A 102 -16.86 4.49 -5.76
N THR A 103 -17.26 3.93 -6.89
CA THR A 103 -18.40 3.03 -7.01
C THR A 103 -17.96 1.58 -6.87
N ASP A 104 -18.89 0.66 -6.80
CA ASP A 104 -18.59 -0.79 -6.84
C ASP A 104 -17.95 -1.21 -8.16
N ARG A 105 -18.17 -0.44 -9.23
CA ARG A 105 -17.53 -0.63 -10.53
C ARG A 105 -16.08 -0.20 -10.52
N THR A 106 -15.75 0.92 -9.87
CA THR A 106 -14.40 1.47 -9.86
C THR A 106 -13.53 0.88 -8.76
N PHE A 107 -14.10 0.39 -7.67
CA PHE A 107 -13.36 -0.33 -6.62
C PHE A 107 -13.09 -1.76 -7.06
N LEU A 108 -11.83 -2.12 -7.24
CA LEU A 108 -11.45 -3.46 -7.68
C LEU A 108 -11.18 -4.41 -6.50
N THR A 109 -10.16 -4.12 -5.73
CA THR A 109 -9.77 -4.94 -4.58
C THR A 109 -8.79 -4.21 -3.66
N VAL A 110 -8.50 -4.82 -2.51
CA VAL A 110 -7.42 -4.39 -1.61
C VAL A 110 -6.11 -4.98 -2.11
N PHE A 111 -5.06 -4.17 -2.13
CA PHE A 111 -3.71 -4.65 -2.43
C PHE A 111 -3.04 -5.21 -1.17
N TYR A 112 -2.95 -4.38 -0.12
CA TYR A 112 -2.41 -4.77 1.18
C TYR A 112 -2.87 -3.83 2.30
N LYS A 113 -2.74 -4.30 3.55
CA LYS A 113 -2.81 -3.49 4.76
C LYS A 113 -1.41 -3.37 5.36
N ARG A 114 -0.93 -2.13 5.49
CA ARG A 114 0.31 -1.81 6.20
C ARG A 114 -0.02 -1.48 7.64
N HIS A 115 0.58 -2.20 8.58
CA HIS A 115 0.44 -1.91 9.99
C HIS A 115 1.38 -0.78 10.42
N GLN A 116 0.95 0.00 11.41
CA GLN A 116 1.80 0.96 12.08
C GLN A 116 2.62 0.26 13.14
N THR A 117 3.78 0.81 13.45
CA THR A 117 4.65 0.30 14.50
C THR A 117 5.20 1.45 15.34
N MET A 118 5.47 1.18 16.61
CA MET A 118 6.20 2.09 17.48
C MET A 118 7.61 1.53 17.68
N CYS A 119 8.60 2.39 17.49
CA CYS A 119 10.00 1.99 17.58
C CYS A 119 10.80 3.00 18.40
N ILE A 120 11.89 2.51 18.97
CA ILE A 120 12.87 3.24 19.75
C ILE A 120 14.26 3.03 19.13
N ARG A 121 15.24 3.84 19.46
CA ARG A 121 16.64 3.59 19.13
C ARG A 121 17.11 2.29 19.81
N SER A 122 17.89 1.49 19.10
CA SER A 122 18.37 0.19 19.61
C SER A 122 19.41 0.32 20.73
N ASP A 123 20.11 1.45 20.81
CA ASP A 123 21.08 1.75 21.90
C ASP A 123 20.38 2.15 23.23
N LYS A 124 19.06 2.34 23.21
CA LYS A 124 18.30 2.62 24.43
C LYS A 124 17.80 1.33 25.05
N PRO A 125 17.98 1.14 26.38
CA PRO A 125 17.43 -0.01 27.05
C PRO A 125 15.91 -0.01 26.95
N PHE A 126 15.37 -1.04 26.32
CA PHE A 126 13.93 -1.24 26.22
C PHE A 126 13.60 -2.67 26.63
N THR A 127 13.01 -2.85 27.79
CA THR A 127 12.47 -4.12 28.27
C THR A 127 10.96 -4.15 28.15
N THR A 128 10.29 -3.09 28.63
CA THR A 128 8.84 -2.90 28.54
C THR A 128 8.50 -1.44 28.32
N ILE A 129 7.29 -1.16 27.81
CA ILE A 129 6.81 0.22 27.67
C ILE A 129 6.69 0.92 29.02
N SER A 130 6.28 0.21 30.07
CA SER A 130 6.18 0.76 31.42
C SER A 130 7.55 1.21 31.94
N ASN A 131 8.60 0.41 31.76
CA ASN A 131 9.96 0.77 32.15
C ASN A 131 10.48 1.97 31.34
N PHE A 132 10.19 2.01 30.04
CA PHE A 132 10.54 3.15 29.18
C PHE A 132 9.88 4.46 29.63
N LEU A 133 8.62 4.40 30.06
CA LEU A 133 7.86 5.57 30.50
C LEU A 133 8.14 5.99 31.96
N LYS A 134 8.77 5.12 32.76
CA LYS A 134 9.03 5.37 34.18
C LYS A 134 9.82 6.66 34.38
N GLY A 135 9.29 7.57 35.21
CA GLY A 135 9.92 8.85 35.53
C GLY A 135 9.85 9.91 34.42
N LYS A 136 9.16 9.63 33.31
CA LYS A 136 8.95 10.61 32.23
C LYS A 136 7.63 11.34 32.40
N SER A 137 7.65 12.66 32.31
CA SER A 137 6.44 13.49 32.20
C SER A 137 6.03 13.73 30.75
N ARG A 138 6.97 13.55 29.81
CA ARG A 138 6.79 13.79 28.38
C ARG A 138 7.61 12.82 27.55
N VAL A 139 7.03 12.42 26.39
CA VAL A 139 7.68 11.60 25.34
C VAL A 139 7.41 12.22 23.99
N THR A 140 8.45 12.45 23.20
CA THR A 140 8.35 12.97 21.83
C THR A 140 8.26 11.80 20.85
N VAL A 141 7.33 11.91 19.88
CA VAL A 141 7.07 10.85 18.90
C VAL A 141 7.18 11.36 17.47
N ALA A 142 8.17 10.91 16.73
CA ALA A 142 8.31 11.19 15.31
C ALA A 142 7.20 10.50 14.52
N SER A 143 6.45 11.25 13.73
CA SER A 143 5.42 10.69 12.85
C SER A 143 5.18 11.58 11.63
N THR A 144 4.35 11.12 10.68
CA THR A 144 3.92 11.97 9.57
C THR A 144 2.80 12.92 10.01
N HIS A 145 2.66 14.07 9.34
CA HIS A 145 1.52 15.01 9.53
C HIS A 145 0.15 14.37 9.36
N SER A 146 0.14 13.16 8.87
CA SER A 146 -1.07 12.49 8.42
C SER A 146 -1.72 11.59 9.47
N LEU A 147 -1.13 11.46 10.64
CA LEU A 147 -1.74 10.70 11.73
C LEU A 147 -2.65 11.61 12.57
N PRO A 148 -3.83 11.15 12.97
CA PRO A 148 -4.70 11.90 13.87
C PRO A 148 -4.00 12.19 15.20
N ASP A 149 -4.16 13.40 15.73
CA ASP A 149 -3.62 13.79 17.04
C ASP A 149 -4.27 12.97 18.17
N GLY A 150 -5.51 12.53 17.96
CA GLY A 150 -6.23 11.65 18.88
C GLY A 150 -5.47 10.38 19.29
N ILE A 151 -4.57 9.87 18.45
CA ILE A 151 -3.70 8.73 18.81
C ILE A 151 -2.82 9.09 20.01
N PHE A 152 -2.14 10.23 19.95
CA PHE A 152 -1.20 10.65 20.98
C PHE A 152 -1.92 11.14 22.25
N ASN A 153 -3.09 11.75 22.08
CA ASN A 153 -3.96 12.11 23.20
C ASN A 153 -4.44 10.86 23.95
N SER A 154 -4.89 9.83 23.24
CA SER A 154 -5.27 8.56 23.86
C SER A 154 -4.14 7.90 24.63
N LEU A 155 -2.93 7.86 24.05
CA LEU A 155 -1.74 7.34 24.74
C LEU A 155 -1.43 8.14 26.00
N SER A 156 -1.54 9.48 25.93
CA SER A 156 -1.30 10.35 27.07
C SER A 156 -2.28 10.11 28.21
N GLN A 157 -3.56 9.96 27.89
CA GLN A 157 -4.61 9.64 28.88
C GLN A 157 -4.40 8.29 29.57
N GLN A 158 -3.99 7.27 28.79
CA GLN A 158 -3.80 5.91 29.32
C GLN A 158 -2.55 5.74 30.17
N THR A 159 -1.52 6.53 29.93
CA THR A 159 -0.20 6.35 30.57
C THR A 159 0.12 7.41 31.61
N GLY A 160 -0.62 8.53 31.64
CA GLY A 160 -0.28 9.71 32.44
C GLY A 160 0.95 10.47 31.93
N VAL A 161 1.57 10.02 30.84
CA VAL A 161 2.74 10.66 30.23
C VAL A 161 2.32 11.44 28.98
N LYS A 162 2.75 12.68 28.84
CA LYS A 162 2.39 13.52 27.69
C LYS A 162 3.11 13.05 26.43
N PHE A 163 2.37 12.45 25.48
CA PHE A 163 2.90 12.12 24.14
C PHE A 163 2.79 13.33 23.22
N VAL A 164 3.91 13.79 22.69
CA VAL A 164 3.99 14.97 21.83
C VAL A 164 4.48 14.58 20.45
N ARG A 165 3.64 14.80 19.43
CA ARG A 165 4.02 14.54 18.06
C ARG A 165 5.04 15.54 17.54
N VAL A 166 6.13 15.04 16.95
CA VAL A 166 7.04 15.79 16.10
C VAL A 166 6.82 15.33 14.65
N SER A 167 6.35 16.25 13.83
CA SER A 167 5.89 15.93 12.47
C SER A 167 7.02 16.02 11.44
N TYR A 168 7.18 14.96 10.65
CA TYR A 168 8.16 14.87 9.59
C TYR A 168 7.52 14.62 8.21
N LYS A 169 8.19 15.09 7.15
CA LYS A 169 7.80 14.78 5.77
C LYS A 169 8.43 13.44 5.35
N GLY A 170 7.62 12.37 5.42
CA GLY A 170 7.99 11.02 4.95
C GLY A 170 8.85 10.20 5.92
N SER A 171 8.79 8.89 5.76
CA SER A 171 9.40 7.89 6.66
C SER A 171 10.92 8.04 6.81
N LYS A 172 11.61 8.47 5.74
CA LYS A 172 13.08 8.70 5.80
C LYS A 172 13.46 9.71 6.89
N ASN A 173 12.70 10.81 6.99
CA ASN A 173 13.00 11.86 7.95
C ASN A 173 12.55 11.49 9.36
N ILE A 174 11.49 10.68 9.51
CA ILE A 174 11.08 10.10 10.80
C ILE A 174 12.22 9.26 11.38
N ILE A 175 12.78 8.35 10.58
CA ILE A 175 13.89 7.49 11.02
C ILE A 175 15.12 8.34 11.37
N LYS A 176 15.46 9.33 10.53
CA LYS A 176 16.58 10.23 10.80
C LYS A 176 16.42 10.97 12.13
N GLY A 177 15.23 11.54 12.40
CA GLY A 177 14.95 12.23 13.65
C GLY A 177 15.05 11.32 14.88
N LEU A 178 14.57 10.08 14.77
CA LEU A 178 14.74 9.09 15.85
C LEU A 178 16.21 8.76 16.08
N VAL A 179 16.97 8.42 15.03
CA VAL A 179 18.37 8.04 15.12
C VAL A 179 19.26 9.19 15.62
N ALA A 180 18.96 10.42 15.22
CA ALA A 180 19.63 11.62 15.70
C ALA A 180 19.34 11.94 17.19
N GLY A 181 18.28 11.32 17.75
CA GLY A 181 17.85 11.61 19.12
C GLY A 181 16.93 12.84 19.24
N ASP A 182 16.45 13.39 18.13
CA ASP A 182 15.51 14.52 18.14
C ASP A 182 14.16 14.12 18.74
N THR A 183 13.85 12.80 18.74
CA THR A 183 12.64 12.24 19.31
C THR A 183 12.94 10.95 20.10
N ASP A 184 12.10 10.68 21.11
CA ASP A 184 12.22 9.48 21.95
C ASP A 184 11.73 8.23 21.25
N LEU A 185 10.64 8.37 20.47
CA LEU A 185 9.99 7.28 19.76
C LEU A 185 9.71 7.69 18.31
N MET A 186 9.46 6.70 17.47
CA MET A 186 8.74 6.93 16.22
C MET A 186 7.46 6.10 16.16
N TYR A 187 6.45 6.60 15.45
CA TYR A 187 5.23 5.88 15.09
C TYR A 187 4.98 6.02 13.59
N SER A 188 5.15 4.92 12.87
CA SER A 188 5.05 4.89 11.40
C SER A 188 4.71 3.49 10.90
N GLY A 189 4.32 3.37 9.62
CA GLY A 189 4.20 2.07 8.97
C GLY A 189 5.56 1.43 8.75
N PHE A 190 5.59 0.11 8.67
CA PHE A 190 6.80 -0.63 8.31
C PHE A 190 7.34 -0.16 6.95
N THR A 191 8.63 0.09 6.86
CA THR A 191 9.32 0.39 5.61
C THR A 191 10.49 -0.57 5.41
N LYS A 192 10.95 -0.70 4.17
CA LYS A 192 12.14 -1.50 3.83
C LYS A 192 13.38 -1.09 4.64
N ARG A 193 13.43 0.15 5.13
CA ARG A 193 14.54 0.69 5.93
C ARG A 193 14.51 0.26 7.38
N GLU A 194 13.31 0.16 7.96
CA GLU A 194 13.12 -0.26 9.36
C GLU A 194 13.55 -1.70 9.58
N ILE A 195 13.49 -2.53 8.53
CA ILE A 195 13.82 -3.96 8.60
C ILE A 195 15.33 -4.22 8.44
N GLY A 196 16.10 -3.24 8.04
CA GLY A 196 17.52 -3.40 7.72
C GLY A 196 18.47 -2.54 8.53
N THR A 197 18.02 -1.91 9.62
CA THR A 197 18.88 -1.07 10.46
C THR A 197 18.94 -1.61 11.87
N ASP A 198 20.12 -1.99 12.32
CA ASP A 198 20.40 -2.35 13.72
C ASP A 198 20.26 -1.14 14.66
N THR A 199 19.91 0.03 14.13
CA THR A 199 19.80 1.29 14.85
C THR A 199 18.46 1.55 15.49
N ILE A 200 17.42 0.79 15.11
CA ILE A 200 16.06 0.94 15.67
C ILE A 200 15.47 -0.39 16.09
N ASN A 201 14.79 -0.39 17.23
CA ASN A 201 14.04 -1.52 17.76
C ASN A 201 12.55 -1.22 17.74
N CYS A 202 11.78 -1.97 16.95
CA CYS A 202 10.33 -1.84 16.84
C CYS A 202 9.65 -2.89 17.71
N PHE A 203 8.91 -2.47 18.72
CA PHE A 203 8.38 -3.35 19.77
C PHE A 203 6.87 -3.58 19.73
N THR A 204 6.12 -2.78 19.00
CA THR A 204 4.66 -2.93 18.91
C THR A 204 4.12 -2.73 17.52
N THR A 205 2.93 -3.24 17.28
CA THR A 205 2.20 -3.15 16.00
C THR A 205 0.74 -2.79 16.19
N SER A 206 0.17 -2.05 15.21
CA SER A 206 -1.27 -1.79 15.14
C SER A 206 -2.08 -2.99 14.63
N ALA A 207 -1.46 -4.11 14.28
CA ALA A 207 -2.17 -5.34 13.96
C ALA A 207 -2.88 -5.89 15.21
N SER A 208 -3.99 -6.62 14.98
CA SER A 208 -4.74 -7.28 16.06
C SER A 208 -4.02 -8.49 16.67
N LYS A 209 -3.00 -9.00 15.98
CA LYS A 209 -2.15 -10.12 16.41
C LYS A 209 -0.69 -9.76 16.25
N GLU A 210 0.18 -10.53 16.88
CA GLU A 210 1.63 -10.38 16.76
C GLU A 210 2.08 -10.48 15.28
N VAL A 211 2.98 -9.58 14.90
CA VAL A 211 3.56 -9.54 13.56
C VAL A 211 5.05 -9.26 13.65
N GLY A 212 5.88 -10.20 13.20
CA GLY A 212 7.33 -10.04 13.20
C GLY A 212 7.92 -9.80 14.59
N GLY A 213 7.47 -10.52 15.62
CA GLY A 213 7.91 -10.38 17.01
C GLY A 213 7.41 -9.11 17.72
N ARG A 214 6.46 -8.36 17.10
CA ARG A 214 5.93 -7.11 17.66
C ARG A 214 4.58 -7.33 18.30
N VAL A 215 4.48 -6.93 19.55
CA VAL A 215 3.26 -7.09 20.36
C VAL A 215 2.15 -6.15 19.85
N PRO A 216 0.90 -6.60 19.73
CA PRO A 216 -0.21 -5.73 19.41
C PRO A 216 -0.36 -4.56 20.38
N MET A 217 -0.64 -3.35 19.86
CA MET A 217 -0.76 -2.14 20.68
C MET A 217 -1.86 -2.25 21.74
N ASN A 218 -2.96 -2.95 21.47
CA ASN A 218 -4.02 -3.16 22.45
C ASN A 218 -3.63 -4.06 23.65
N LYS A 219 -2.56 -4.83 23.53
CA LYS A 219 -1.98 -5.56 24.68
C LYS A 219 -1.12 -4.67 25.58
N LEU A 220 -0.51 -3.63 25.01
CA LEU A 220 0.32 -2.66 25.75
C LEU A 220 -0.52 -1.49 26.28
N PHE A 221 -1.56 -1.13 25.57
CA PHE A 221 -2.47 -0.03 25.87
C PHE A 221 -3.91 -0.56 25.78
N PRO A 222 -4.52 -1.06 26.87
CA PRO A 222 -5.80 -1.77 26.87
C PRO A 222 -6.96 -1.01 26.24
N ASN A 223 -6.96 0.32 26.34
CA ASN A 223 -7.98 1.19 25.73
C ASN A 223 -7.60 1.63 24.30
N TRP A 224 -6.66 0.92 23.65
CA TRP A 224 -6.29 1.21 22.27
C TRP A 224 -7.36 0.69 21.31
N HIS A 225 -8.20 1.59 20.81
CA HIS A 225 -9.29 1.26 19.89
C HIS A 225 -8.93 1.49 18.42
N LEU A 226 -7.70 1.95 18.14
CA LEU A 226 -7.24 2.34 16.82
C LEU A 226 -6.47 1.20 16.09
N ASN A 227 -6.82 -0.06 16.35
CA ASN A 227 -6.22 -1.22 15.67
C ASN A 227 -6.35 -1.17 14.14
N GLU A 228 -7.25 -0.32 13.64
CA GLU A 228 -7.53 -0.12 12.22
C GLU A 228 -6.69 0.97 11.55
N THR A 229 -5.81 1.68 12.28
CA THR A 229 -5.04 2.82 11.73
C THR A 229 -3.95 2.44 10.72
N GLY A 230 -3.88 1.18 10.34
CA GLY A 230 -3.03 0.74 9.24
C GLY A 230 -3.38 1.43 7.91
N SER A 231 -2.36 1.78 7.12
CA SER A 231 -2.58 2.28 5.76
C SER A 231 -2.99 1.12 4.86
N VAL A 232 -4.24 1.07 4.45
CA VAL A 232 -4.72 0.11 3.45
C VAL A 232 -4.57 0.73 2.07
N LYS A 233 -4.03 -0.04 1.13
CA LYS A 233 -3.92 0.32 -0.27
C LYS A 233 -4.96 -0.44 -1.08
N TYR A 234 -5.61 0.28 -1.96
CA TYR A 234 -6.71 -0.21 -2.79
C TYR A 234 -6.38 0.00 -4.26
N PHE A 235 -6.89 -0.90 -5.09
CA PHE A 235 -6.90 -0.74 -6.53
C PHE A 235 -8.24 -0.16 -6.98
N HIS A 236 -8.16 0.87 -7.82
CA HIS A 236 -9.31 1.47 -8.47
C HIS A 236 -9.15 1.41 -9.98
N ALA A 237 -10.25 1.08 -10.67
CA ALA A 237 -10.30 1.01 -12.12
C ALA A 237 -10.35 2.40 -12.76
N VAL A 238 -9.65 2.55 -13.87
CA VAL A 238 -9.69 3.73 -14.75
C VAL A 238 -9.73 3.27 -16.19
N ASN A 239 -10.71 3.70 -16.94
CA ASN A 239 -10.88 3.37 -18.36
C ASN A 239 -10.80 1.87 -18.69
N ILE A 240 -11.07 1.00 -17.70
CA ILE A 240 -11.12 -0.44 -17.95
C ILE A 240 -12.47 -0.78 -18.58
N PRO A 241 -12.47 -1.40 -19.76
CA PRO A 241 -13.70 -1.87 -20.42
C PRO A 241 -14.49 -2.83 -19.53
N GLU A 242 -15.82 -2.78 -19.59
CA GLU A 242 -16.70 -3.57 -18.71
C GLU A 242 -16.44 -5.07 -18.80
N ASP A 243 -16.28 -5.57 -20.03
CA ASP A 243 -15.98 -6.98 -20.33
C ASP A 243 -14.65 -7.47 -19.74
N ARG A 244 -13.75 -6.54 -19.40
CA ARG A 244 -12.43 -6.84 -18.82
C ARG A 244 -12.37 -6.69 -17.30
N LEU A 245 -13.34 -6.01 -16.68
CA LEU A 245 -13.30 -5.69 -15.24
C LEU A 245 -13.19 -6.93 -14.36
N ALA A 246 -13.98 -7.97 -14.64
CA ALA A 246 -13.97 -9.20 -13.85
C ALA A 246 -12.60 -9.90 -13.89
N LYS A 247 -12.01 -10.00 -15.09
CA LYS A 247 -10.67 -10.57 -15.25
C LYS A 247 -9.60 -9.77 -14.53
N VAL A 248 -9.59 -8.44 -14.73
CA VAL A 248 -8.62 -7.55 -14.06
C VAL A 248 -8.74 -7.65 -12.54
N LYS A 249 -9.95 -7.70 -12.01
CA LYS A 249 -10.19 -7.87 -10.56
C LYS A 249 -9.63 -9.19 -10.04
N ALA A 250 -9.82 -10.29 -10.76
CA ALA A 250 -9.26 -11.59 -10.40
C ALA A 250 -7.72 -11.58 -10.46
N ASP A 251 -7.14 -11.05 -11.52
CA ASP A 251 -5.69 -10.96 -11.70
C ASP A 251 -5.04 -10.10 -10.59
N LEU A 252 -5.67 -8.98 -10.21
CA LEU A 252 -5.17 -8.15 -9.10
C LEU A 252 -5.25 -8.84 -7.74
N ALA A 253 -6.23 -9.71 -7.51
CA ALA A 253 -6.30 -10.50 -6.29
C ALA A 253 -5.16 -11.53 -6.22
N GLU A 254 -4.73 -12.06 -7.37
CA GLU A 254 -3.61 -13.01 -7.47
C GLU A 254 -2.23 -12.36 -7.32
N LEU A 255 -2.11 -11.03 -7.42
CA LEU A 255 -0.82 -10.33 -7.26
C LEU A 255 -0.10 -10.66 -5.94
N ALA A 256 -0.84 -10.98 -4.88
CA ALA A 256 -0.26 -11.38 -3.60
C ALA A 256 0.54 -12.70 -3.67
N ASN A 257 0.33 -13.51 -4.71
CA ASN A 257 1.03 -14.76 -4.96
C ASN A 257 2.23 -14.58 -5.90
N ASP A 258 2.38 -13.40 -6.53
CA ASP A 258 3.48 -13.13 -7.46
C ASP A 258 4.85 -13.33 -6.80
N ILE A 259 5.80 -13.89 -7.55
CA ILE A 259 7.14 -14.28 -7.08
C ILE A 259 7.95 -13.13 -6.45
N LYS A 260 7.68 -11.89 -6.81
CA LYS A 260 8.35 -10.71 -6.25
C LYS A 260 7.49 -9.97 -5.22
N ILE A 261 6.16 -9.96 -5.40
CA ILE A 261 5.23 -9.29 -4.49
C ILE A 261 5.10 -10.04 -3.17
N LYS A 262 4.91 -11.36 -3.20
CA LYS A 262 4.78 -12.19 -2.00
C LYS A 262 5.93 -12.00 -1.01
N PRO A 263 7.22 -12.13 -1.40
CA PRO A 263 8.33 -11.88 -0.49
C PRO A 263 8.45 -10.42 -0.07
N TYR A 264 8.06 -9.46 -0.93
CA TYR A 264 8.02 -8.04 -0.55
C TYR A 264 7.02 -7.79 0.58
N LEU A 265 5.78 -8.29 0.45
CA LEU A 265 4.75 -8.15 1.49
C LEU A 265 5.18 -8.84 2.80
N ALA A 266 5.73 -10.05 2.71
CA ALA A 266 6.25 -10.77 3.88
C ALA A 266 7.39 -10.03 4.58
N LYS A 267 8.39 -9.56 3.82
CA LYS A 267 9.53 -8.81 4.36
C LYS A 267 9.13 -7.47 5.00
N THR A 268 8.04 -6.87 4.53
CA THR A 268 7.53 -5.60 5.05
C THR A 268 6.39 -5.79 6.06
N PHE A 269 6.10 -7.03 6.46
CA PHE A 269 5.05 -7.40 7.42
C PHE A 269 3.67 -6.81 7.05
N MET A 270 3.36 -6.75 5.76
CA MET A 270 2.08 -6.29 5.26
C MET A 270 1.11 -7.46 5.15
N THR A 271 -0.14 -7.26 5.54
CA THR A 271 -1.20 -8.24 5.29
C THR A 271 -1.63 -8.14 3.84
N PRO A 272 -1.54 -9.21 3.04
CA PRO A 272 -2.01 -9.22 1.66
C PRO A 272 -3.51 -8.91 1.57
N GLY A 273 -3.93 -8.25 0.49
CA GLY A 273 -5.33 -7.88 0.30
C GLY A 273 -6.28 -9.07 0.26
N LYS A 274 -5.85 -10.19 -0.29
CA LYS A 274 -6.63 -11.45 -0.33
C LYS A 274 -6.99 -11.98 1.07
N ASP A 275 -6.21 -11.65 2.10
CA ASP A 275 -6.43 -12.06 3.49
C ASP A 275 -7.32 -11.06 4.25
N ILE A 276 -7.82 -10.03 3.57
CA ILE A 276 -8.68 -8.99 4.14
C ILE A 276 -10.11 -9.22 3.67
N ALA A 277 -10.92 -9.79 4.55
CA ALA A 277 -12.33 -10.01 4.28
C ALA A 277 -13.07 -8.67 4.03
N ASN A 278 -14.03 -8.67 3.10
CA ASN A 278 -14.89 -7.52 2.81
C ASN A 278 -14.12 -6.21 2.53
N GLY A 279 -13.14 -6.23 1.64
CA GLY A 279 -12.24 -5.12 1.34
C GLY A 279 -12.94 -3.79 1.07
N ARG A 280 -14.12 -3.78 0.43
CA ARG A 280 -14.94 -2.58 0.23
C ARG A 280 -15.43 -2.01 1.55
N LYS A 281 -15.98 -2.83 2.43
CA LYS A 281 -16.44 -2.41 3.76
C LYS A 281 -15.28 -1.84 4.60
N VAL A 282 -14.09 -2.43 4.49
CA VAL A 282 -12.88 -1.91 5.14
C VAL A 282 -12.52 -0.53 4.59
N PHE A 283 -12.61 -0.32 3.27
CA PHE A 283 -12.40 0.99 2.67
C PHE A 283 -13.40 2.03 3.20
N ASP A 284 -14.69 1.72 3.16
CA ASP A 284 -15.76 2.64 3.60
C ASP A 284 -15.61 3.00 5.08
N SER A 285 -15.30 2.03 5.94
CA SER A 285 -14.99 2.25 7.36
C SER A 285 -13.81 3.19 7.56
N HIS A 286 -12.73 3.03 6.78
CA HIS A 286 -11.58 3.93 6.84
C HIS A 286 -11.92 5.35 6.41
N VAL A 287 -12.74 5.51 5.37
CA VAL A 287 -13.23 6.83 4.91
C VAL A 287 -14.01 7.49 6.04
N THR A 288 -14.98 6.78 6.63
CA THR A 288 -15.80 7.28 7.74
C THR A 288 -14.95 7.69 8.94
N THR A 289 -14.01 6.83 9.36
CA THR A 289 -13.10 7.13 10.49
C THR A 289 -12.27 8.38 10.23
N ILE A 290 -11.74 8.56 9.03
CA ILE A 290 -10.93 9.75 8.71
C ILE A 290 -11.78 11.02 8.67
N LEU A 291 -13.02 10.94 8.22
CA LEU A 291 -13.94 12.08 8.19
C LEU A 291 -14.40 12.48 9.59
N SER A 292 -14.66 11.51 10.48
CA SER A 292 -15.09 11.77 11.87
C SER A 292 -13.97 12.32 12.78
N THR A 293 -12.70 12.25 12.35
CA THR A 293 -11.54 12.77 13.12
C THR A 293 -11.06 14.14 12.65
N LYS A 294 -11.77 14.78 11.70
CA LYS A 294 -11.55 16.17 11.30
C LYS A 294 -12.35 17.12 12.17
#